data_3dc3fdcec933b9027b2699f5db83f828
#
_entry.id   3dc3fdcec933b9027b2699f5db83f828
#
_cell.length_a   1.000
_cell.length_b   1.000
_cell.length_c   1.000
_cell.angle_alpha   90.00
_cell.angle_beta   90.00
_cell.angle_gamma   90.00
#
_symmetry.space_group_name_H-M   'P 1'
#
loop_
_entity.id
_entity.type
_entity.pdbx_description
1 polymer ?
#
loop_
_entity_poly.entity_id
_entity_poly.type
_entity_poly.pdbx_seq_one_letter_code
_entity_poly.pdbx_strand_id
1 'polypeptide(L)'
;EPYLQQLCKMLNSMGADIRGIGSNYLKIQGVKSLSGTKHRILPDMIEIGSFIGLAAMTKSDIKINDVSVENLGIIPKTFQRLGIKMKIENDCIHIPPQDNYEIESFIDGSIMTIADAIWPGFSPDLLSIALVTSIQAKGTVLIHQKMFESRLFFVDKLIDMGAQIILCDPHRATVIGLDRKIPLKGIRMSSPDIRAGVSLLIAALSADGESIIDNIDQIDRGYSNICLLYTSDAADDQAC
;
A
#
# COMPACT_ATOMS: atom_id res chain seq x y z
N GLU A 1 -2.47 9.19 14.90
CA GLU A 1 -2.93 8.70 13.60
C GLU A 1 -3.69 9.81 12.88
N PRO A 2 -3.36 10.12 11.60
CA PRO A 2 -3.87 11.30 10.88
C PRO A 2 -5.39 11.35 10.74
N TYR A 3 -6.06 10.24 10.46
CA TYR A 3 -7.52 10.23 10.28
C TYR A 3 -8.27 10.48 11.58
N LEU A 4 -7.75 9.99 12.73
CA LEU A 4 -8.30 10.30 14.03
C LEU A 4 -8.13 11.80 14.35
N GLN A 5 -6.96 12.36 14.04
CA GLN A 5 -6.72 13.80 14.20
C GLN A 5 -7.65 14.62 13.31
N GLN A 6 -7.86 14.18 12.06
CA GLN A 6 -8.79 14.82 11.13
C GLN A 6 -10.21 14.82 11.69
N LEU A 7 -10.71 13.68 12.18
CA LEU A 7 -12.02 13.59 12.80
C LEU A 7 -12.16 14.56 13.97
N CYS A 8 -11.17 14.58 14.88
CA CYS A 8 -11.19 15.50 16.02
C CYS A 8 -11.16 16.98 15.58
N LYS A 9 -10.37 17.34 14.59
CA LYS A 9 -10.31 18.70 14.03
C LYS A 9 -11.63 19.09 13.38
N MET A 10 -12.25 18.18 12.62
CA MET A 10 -13.56 18.39 12.02
C MET A 10 -14.63 18.62 13.09
N LEU A 11 -14.71 17.77 14.11
CA LEU A 11 -15.65 17.92 15.22
C LEU A 11 -15.44 19.22 15.98
N ASN A 12 -14.19 19.63 16.23
CA ASN A 12 -13.88 20.91 16.87
C ASN A 12 -14.36 22.10 16.00
N SER A 13 -14.24 22.03 14.69
CA SER A 13 -14.77 23.06 13.79
C SER A 13 -16.31 23.12 13.77
N MET A 14 -16.97 22.05 14.21
CA MET A 14 -18.42 21.99 14.41
C MET A 14 -18.85 22.45 15.82
N GLY A 15 -17.90 22.80 16.70
CA GLY A 15 -18.18 23.30 18.05
C GLY A 15 -17.95 22.28 19.16
N ALA A 16 -17.33 21.12 18.91
CA ALA A 16 -16.87 20.22 19.95
C ALA A 16 -15.71 20.83 20.75
N ASP A 17 -15.48 20.35 21.96
CA ASP A 17 -14.29 20.67 22.78
C ASP A 17 -13.44 19.40 22.96
N ILE A 18 -12.55 19.16 21.99
CA ILE A 18 -11.60 18.05 22.00
C ILE A 18 -10.18 18.62 22.06
N ARG A 19 -9.46 18.26 23.11
CA ARG A 19 -8.09 18.69 23.38
C ARG A 19 -7.12 17.52 23.35
N GLY A 20 -5.82 17.80 23.11
CA GLY A 20 -4.77 16.79 23.03
C GLY A 20 -4.71 16.07 21.67
N ILE A 21 -5.28 16.67 20.62
CA ILE A 21 -5.22 16.13 19.24
C ILE A 21 -3.75 16.00 18.81
N GLY A 22 -3.38 14.81 18.29
CA GLY A 22 -2.00 14.49 17.94
C GLY A 22 -1.16 13.92 19.08
N SER A 23 -1.74 13.78 20.28
CA SER A 23 -1.11 13.10 21.41
C SER A 23 -1.77 11.74 21.68
N ASN A 24 -1.21 10.98 22.62
CA ASN A 24 -1.77 9.71 23.10
C ASN A 24 -2.89 9.88 24.14
N TYR A 25 -3.28 11.13 24.45
CA TYR A 25 -4.32 11.44 25.41
C TYR A 25 -5.29 12.49 24.85
N LEU A 26 -6.54 12.09 24.66
CA LEU A 26 -7.63 12.96 24.23
C LEU A 26 -8.54 13.29 25.42
N LYS A 27 -8.81 14.58 25.63
CA LYS A 27 -9.82 15.04 26.56
C LYS A 27 -11.00 15.61 25.77
N ILE A 28 -12.17 14.99 25.94
CA ILE A 28 -13.40 15.36 25.25
C ILE A 28 -14.36 15.92 26.30
N GLN A 29 -14.74 17.18 26.14
CA GLN A 29 -15.77 17.83 26.93
C GLN A 29 -17.08 17.79 26.15
N GLY A 30 -18.10 17.17 26.71
CA GLY A 30 -19.43 17.13 26.08
C GLY A 30 -20.01 18.52 25.88
N VAL A 31 -20.63 18.73 24.71
CA VAL A 31 -21.32 19.96 24.33
C VAL A 31 -22.80 19.68 24.06
N LYS A 32 -23.64 20.71 24.15
CA LYS A 32 -25.11 20.55 23.96
C LYS A 32 -25.50 20.27 22.51
N SER A 33 -24.76 20.83 21.56
CA SER A 33 -25.05 20.68 20.14
C SER A 33 -23.78 20.93 19.31
N LEU A 34 -23.76 20.41 18.08
CA LEU A 34 -22.76 20.69 17.07
C LEU A 34 -23.40 21.46 15.92
N SER A 35 -22.63 22.33 15.26
CA SER A 35 -23.03 23.05 14.06
C SER A 35 -22.50 22.36 12.80
N GLY A 36 -22.90 22.85 11.62
CA GLY A 36 -22.31 22.45 10.35
C GLY A 36 -20.90 23.05 10.17
N THR A 37 -20.08 22.40 9.34
CA THR A 37 -18.75 22.90 8.96
C THR A 37 -18.43 22.53 7.51
N LYS A 38 -17.42 23.20 6.94
CA LYS A 38 -16.75 22.79 5.72
C LYS A 38 -15.41 22.17 6.10
N HIS A 39 -15.18 20.95 5.69
CA HIS A 39 -13.95 20.23 6.01
C HIS A 39 -13.45 19.46 4.79
N ARG A 40 -12.14 19.57 4.50
CA ARG A 40 -11.49 18.78 3.45
C ARG A 40 -11.02 17.47 4.07
N ILE A 41 -11.47 16.36 3.49
CA ILE A 41 -11.03 15.01 3.89
C ILE A 41 -9.59 14.78 3.39
N LEU A 42 -8.77 14.12 4.21
CA LEU A 42 -7.42 13.70 3.82
C LEU A 42 -7.51 12.64 2.71
N PRO A 43 -6.51 12.60 1.81
CA PRO A 43 -6.41 11.51 0.84
C PRO A 43 -6.16 10.17 1.55
N ASP A 44 -6.53 9.06 0.89
CA ASP A 44 -6.27 7.73 1.42
C ASP A 44 -4.78 7.36 1.27
N MET A 45 -4.06 7.29 2.39
CA MET A 45 -2.64 6.93 2.41
C MET A 45 -2.39 5.49 1.93
N ILE A 46 -3.40 4.61 2.04
CA ILE A 46 -3.28 3.21 1.59
C ILE A 46 -3.36 3.14 0.08
N GLU A 47 -4.27 3.91 -0.52
CA GLU A 47 -4.37 4.04 -1.97
C GLU A 47 -3.08 4.64 -2.55
N ILE A 48 -2.54 5.71 -1.94
CA ILE A 48 -1.25 6.30 -2.33
C ILE A 48 -0.12 5.26 -2.31
N GLY A 49 0.00 4.50 -1.22
CA GLY A 49 0.99 3.43 -1.11
C GLY A 49 0.81 2.34 -2.16
N SER A 50 -0.42 2.00 -2.51
CA SER A 50 -0.75 1.03 -3.55
C SER A 50 -0.31 1.50 -4.93
N PHE A 51 -0.52 2.78 -5.27
CA PHE A 51 -0.03 3.37 -6.53
C PHE A 51 1.50 3.46 -6.60
N ILE A 52 2.18 3.68 -5.48
CA ILE A 52 3.65 3.61 -5.43
C ILE A 52 4.11 2.19 -5.80
N GLY A 53 3.50 1.17 -5.20
CA GLY A 53 3.80 -0.23 -5.52
C GLY A 53 3.48 -0.59 -6.96
N LEU A 54 2.31 -0.16 -7.47
CA LEU A 54 1.91 -0.35 -8.86
C LEU A 54 2.93 0.24 -9.84
N ALA A 55 3.29 1.52 -9.67
CA ALA A 55 4.25 2.19 -10.54
C ALA A 55 5.58 1.44 -10.61
N ALA A 56 6.08 0.99 -9.45
CA ALA A 56 7.31 0.22 -9.40
C ALA A 56 7.19 -1.11 -10.12
N MET A 57 6.12 -1.87 -9.91
CA MET A 57 5.91 -3.19 -10.50
C MET A 57 5.73 -3.14 -12.01
N THR A 58 4.97 -2.15 -12.52
CA THR A 58 4.62 -2.00 -13.94
C THR A 58 5.60 -1.12 -14.74
N LYS A 59 6.62 -0.54 -14.09
CA LYS A 59 7.56 0.44 -14.69
C LYS A 59 6.86 1.68 -15.25
N SER A 60 5.76 2.07 -14.65
CA SER A 60 4.97 3.21 -15.10
C SER A 60 5.50 4.55 -14.58
N ASP A 61 5.23 5.62 -15.33
CA ASP A 61 5.44 7.01 -14.87
C ASP A 61 4.16 7.50 -14.20
N ILE A 62 4.15 7.59 -12.87
CA ILE A 62 2.97 7.99 -12.12
C ILE A 62 3.25 9.24 -11.29
N LYS A 63 2.34 10.22 -11.38
CA LYS A 63 2.29 11.39 -10.51
C LYS A 63 1.02 11.36 -9.67
N ILE A 64 1.18 11.37 -8.36
CA ILE A 64 0.08 11.39 -7.39
C ILE A 64 0.07 12.80 -6.78
N ASN A 65 -0.97 13.56 -7.04
CA ASN A 65 -1.13 14.93 -6.54
C ASN A 65 -1.98 14.95 -5.27
N ASP A 66 -1.86 16.04 -4.50
CA ASP A 66 -2.65 16.27 -3.28
C ASP A 66 -2.52 15.14 -2.24
N VAL A 67 -1.32 14.62 -2.07
CA VAL A 67 -1.04 13.43 -1.23
C VAL A 67 -1.01 13.72 0.26
N SER A 68 -1.03 15.00 0.65
CA SER A 68 -0.85 15.44 2.05
C SER A 68 0.39 14.82 2.68
N VAL A 69 1.55 15.13 2.12
CA VAL A 69 2.87 14.50 2.44
C VAL A 69 3.13 14.43 3.93
N GLU A 70 2.78 15.47 4.69
CA GLU A 70 2.96 15.55 6.14
C GLU A 70 2.19 14.48 6.92
N ASN A 71 1.15 13.88 6.29
CA ASN A 71 0.31 12.86 6.89
C ASN A 71 0.64 11.43 6.42
N LEU A 72 1.61 11.25 5.53
CA LEU A 72 2.01 9.91 5.03
C LEU A 72 2.94 9.13 5.99
N GLY A 73 3.53 9.82 6.97
CA GLY A 73 4.42 9.20 7.94
C GLY A 73 5.59 8.44 7.30
N ILE A 74 5.76 7.18 7.66
CA ILE A 74 6.88 6.34 7.21
C ILE A 74 6.67 5.73 5.81
N ILE A 75 5.47 5.85 5.21
CA ILE A 75 5.11 5.15 3.97
C ILE A 75 6.11 5.42 2.84
N PRO A 76 6.40 6.67 2.42
CA PRO A 76 7.33 6.91 1.33
C PRO A 76 8.73 6.37 1.64
N LYS A 77 9.20 6.52 2.87
CA LYS A 77 10.51 6.03 3.30
C LYS A 77 10.63 4.51 3.22
N THR A 78 9.57 3.79 3.56
CA THR A 78 9.55 2.33 3.47
C THR A 78 9.70 1.87 2.02
N PHE A 79 8.97 2.48 1.08
CA PHE A 79 9.11 2.16 -0.33
C PHE A 79 10.47 2.59 -0.91
N GLN A 80 11.03 3.73 -0.47
CA GLN A 80 12.39 4.12 -0.85
C GLN A 80 13.43 3.08 -0.40
N ARG A 81 13.28 2.50 0.78
CA ARG A 81 14.14 1.42 1.28
C ARG A 81 13.98 0.10 0.51
N LEU A 82 12.86 -0.12 -0.15
CA LEU A 82 12.70 -1.19 -1.15
C LEU A 82 13.44 -0.88 -2.47
N GLY A 83 14.04 0.31 -2.57
CA GLY A 83 14.80 0.77 -3.74
C GLY A 83 13.99 1.61 -4.72
N ILE A 84 12.74 1.92 -4.42
CA ILE A 84 11.88 2.69 -5.31
C ILE A 84 12.30 4.17 -5.29
N LYS A 85 12.70 4.66 -6.45
CA LYS A 85 13.02 6.08 -6.64
C LYS A 85 11.73 6.87 -6.80
N MET A 86 11.59 7.93 -6.03
CA MET A 86 10.47 8.87 -6.13
C MET A 86 10.93 10.28 -5.78
N LYS A 87 10.28 11.27 -6.37
CA LYS A 87 10.43 12.70 -6.04
C LYS A 87 9.19 13.16 -5.31
N ILE A 88 9.39 13.86 -4.19
CA ILE A 88 8.30 14.39 -3.36
C ILE A 88 8.47 15.91 -3.34
N GLU A 89 7.62 16.63 -4.05
CA GLU A 89 7.66 18.08 -4.20
C GLU A 89 6.24 18.65 -4.35
N ASN A 90 5.98 19.80 -3.74
CA ASN A 90 4.71 20.54 -3.89
C ASN A 90 3.46 19.68 -3.65
N ASP A 91 3.48 18.86 -2.59
CA ASP A 91 2.39 17.93 -2.23
C ASP A 91 2.04 16.90 -3.33
N CYS A 92 3.05 16.53 -4.11
CA CYS A 92 3.00 15.54 -5.17
C CYS A 92 4.09 14.48 -4.96
N ILE A 93 3.76 13.23 -5.23
CA ILE A 93 4.74 12.14 -5.36
C ILE A 93 4.83 11.76 -6.83
N HIS A 94 6.00 11.88 -7.39
CA HIS A 94 6.32 11.43 -8.74
C HIS A 94 7.21 10.19 -8.69
N ILE A 95 6.71 9.10 -9.23
CA ILE A 95 7.43 7.83 -9.37
C ILE A 95 7.78 7.68 -10.85
N PRO A 96 9.03 7.94 -11.26
CA PRO A 96 9.45 7.77 -12.64
C PRO A 96 9.56 6.29 -13.01
N PRO A 97 9.49 5.93 -14.30
CA PRO A 97 9.77 4.57 -14.76
C PRO A 97 11.14 4.13 -14.29
N GLN A 98 11.23 2.90 -13.79
CA GLN A 98 12.49 2.34 -13.31
C GLN A 98 12.60 0.87 -13.67
N ASP A 99 13.66 0.53 -14.41
CA ASP A 99 13.90 -0.85 -14.85
C ASP A 99 14.32 -1.77 -13.69
N ASN A 100 15.02 -1.21 -12.72
CA ASN A 100 15.53 -1.96 -11.57
C ASN A 100 15.41 -1.14 -10.31
N TYR A 101 15.17 -1.83 -9.20
CA TYR A 101 15.25 -1.28 -7.86
C TYR A 101 15.81 -2.33 -6.90
N GLU A 102 16.62 -1.90 -5.95
CA GLU A 102 17.37 -2.78 -5.05
C GLU A 102 17.01 -2.50 -3.60
N ILE A 103 16.67 -3.55 -2.88
CA ILE A 103 16.31 -3.48 -1.47
C ILE A 103 17.55 -3.06 -0.66
N GLU A 104 17.37 -2.04 0.18
CA GLU A 104 18.42 -1.58 1.09
C GLU A 104 18.78 -2.70 2.06
N SER A 105 20.08 -3.01 2.16
CA SER A 105 20.59 -3.89 3.22
C SER A 105 21.08 -3.08 4.42
N PHE A 106 21.02 -3.66 5.60
CA PHE A 106 21.61 -3.03 6.78
C PHE A 106 23.14 -3.03 6.68
N ILE A 107 23.78 -2.11 7.43
CA ILE A 107 25.26 -1.93 7.41
C ILE A 107 25.99 -3.22 7.79
N ASP A 108 25.41 -4.05 8.65
CA ASP A 108 25.93 -5.35 9.07
C ASP A 108 25.63 -6.49 8.07
N GLY A 109 24.99 -6.18 6.93
CA GLY A 109 24.60 -7.15 5.93
C GLY A 109 23.34 -7.95 6.28
N SER A 110 22.65 -7.65 7.38
CA SER A 110 21.42 -8.33 7.74
C SER A 110 20.28 -7.99 6.78
N ILE A 111 19.31 -8.92 6.66
CA ILE A 111 18.15 -8.79 5.78
C ILE A 111 17.22 -7.71 6.31
N MET A 112 16.79 -6.81 5.40
CA MET A 112 15.80 -5.81 5.71
C MET A 112 14.51 -6.46 6.22
N THR A 113 13.95 -5.91 7.30
CA THR A 113 12.65 -6.31 7.81
C THR A 113 11.66 -5.16 7.69
N ILE A 114 10.49 -5.43 7.09
CA ILE A 114 9.33 -4.56 7.13
C ILE A 114 8.30 -5.20 8.04
N ALA A 115 7.99 -4.53 9.15
CA ALA A 115 6.99 -4.97 10.11
C ALA A 115 5.89 -3.91 10.24
N ASP A 116 4.65 -4.37 10.32
CA ASP A 116 3.54 -3.48 10.66
C ASP A 116 3.60 -3.06 12.13
N ALA A 117 3.09 -1.89 12.39
CA ALA A 117 2.96 -1.34 13.74
C ALA A 117 1.89 -0.25 13.77
N ILE A 118 1.42 0.06 14.98
CA ILE A 118 0.55 1.19 15.26
C ILE A 118 1.24 2.47 14.77
N TRP A 119 0.44 3.43 14.25
CA TRP A 119 0.95 4.74 13.86
C TRP A 119 1.85 5.37 14.95
N PRO A 120 3.02 5.93 14.60
CA PRO A 120 3.51 6.23 13.25
C PRO A 120 4.30 5.09 12.57
N GLY A 121 4.12 3.85 12.97
CA GLY A 121 4.70 2.71 12.29
C GLY A 121 4.07 2.44 10.92
N PHE A 122 4.57 1.41 10.23
CA PHE A 122 4.07 1.04 8.90
C PHE A 122 2.70 0.38 9.00
N SER A 123 1.75 0.86 8.20
CA SER A 123 0.37 0.36 8.23
C SER A 123 0.28 -1.13 7.86
N PRO A 124 -0.45 -1.94 8.63
CA PRO A 124 -0.72 -3.33 8.29
C PRO A 124 -1.44 -3.48 6.93
N ASP A 125 -2.19 -2.47 6.51
CA ASP A 125 -2.92 -2.48 5.25
C ASP A 125 -2.02 -2.28 4.03
N LEU A 126 -0.79 -1.78 4.21
CA LEU A 126 0.22 -1.66 3.15
C LEU A 126 1.24 -2.79 3.14
N LEU A 127 1.17 -3.71 4.11
CA LEU A 127 2.18 -4.76 4.22
C LEU A 127 2.12 -5.72 3.01
N SER A 128 0.92 -6.03 2.53
CA SER A 128 0.72 -6.84 1.32
C SER A 128 1.24 -6.14 0.06
N ILE A 129 1.10 -4.81 -0.01
CA ILE A 129 1.65 -4.00 -1.12
C ILE A 129 3.17 -4.00 -1.08
N ALA A 130 3.77 -3.80 0.10
CA ALA A 130 5.23 -3.88 0.25
C ALA A 130 5.77 -5.27 -0.12
N LEU A 131 5.04 -6.34 0.24
CA LEU A 131 5.39 -7.71 -0.11
C LEU A 131 5.39 -7.90 -1.63
N VAL A 132 4.28 -7.59 -2.32
CA VAL A 132 4.19 -7.78 -3.77
C VAL A 132 5.21 -6.92 -4.51
N THR A 133 5.43 -5.69 -4.07
CA THR A 133 6.42 -4.80 -4.67
C THR A 133 7.84 -5.35 -4.56
N SER A 134 8.16 -6.03 -3.48
CA SER A 134 9.50 -6.62 -3.27
C SER A 134 9.79 -7.82 -4.18
N ILE A 135 8.78 -8.45 -4.80
CA ILE A 135 8.97 -9.63 -5.67
C ILE A 135 9.89 -9.31 -6.87
N GLN A 136 9.75 -8.14 -7.47
CA GLN A 136 10.55 -7.75 -8.64
C GLN A 136 11.81 -6.94 -8.28
N ALA A 137 12.04 -6.67 -7.00
CA ALA A 137 13.25 -6.01 -6.53
C ALA A 137 14.47 -6.93 -6.65
N LYS A 138 15.67 -6.35 -6.59
CA LYS A 138 16.89 -7.09 -6.31
C LYS A 138 17.11 -7.13 -4.79
N GLY A 139 17.37 -8.30 -4.23
CA GLY A 139 17.63 -8.48 -2.80
C GLY A 139 16.57 -9.31 -2.09
N THR A 140 16.62 -9.29 -0.77
CA THR A 140 15.74 -10.10 0.10
C THR A 140 15.16 -9.24 1.20
N VAL A 141 13.88 -9.45 1.52
CA VAL A 141 13.20 -8.77 2.63
C VAL A 141 12.37 -9.75 3.44
N LEU A 142 12.36 -9.57 4.75
CA LEU A 142 11.45 -10.22 5.67
C LEU A 142 10.22 -9.33 5.89
N ILE A 143 9.07 -9.82 5.54
CA ILE A 143 7.77 -9.21 5.85
C ILE A 143 7.26 -9.84 7.15
N HIS A 144 6.97 -8.99 8.13
CA HIS A 144 6.53 -9.45 9.45
C HIS A 144 5.22 -8.77 9.84
N GLN A 145 4.12 -9.51 9.77
CA GLN A 145 2.80 -9.09 10.18
C GLN A 145 2.59 -9.34 11.68
N LYS A 146 2.55 -8.29 12.48
CA LYS A 146 2.43 -8.37 13.94
C LYS A 146 1.02 -8.12 14.45
N MET A 147 0.24 -7.31 13.73
CA MET A 147 -1.03 -6.78 14.24
C MET A 147 -2.23 -7.66 13.92
N PHE A 148 -2.15 -8.51 12.90
CA PHE A 148 -3.26 -9.36 12.48
C PHE A 148 -2.79 -10.79 12.22
N GLU A 149 -3.66 -11.75 12.48
CA GLU A 149 -3.41 -13.15 12.15
C GLU A 149 -3.81 -13.43 10.69
N SER A 150 -3.11 -14.37 10.08
CA SER A 150 -3.52 -15.03 8.84
C SER A 150 -3.70 -14.15 7.59
N ARG A 151 -3.13 -12.93 7.54
CA ARG A 151 -3.22 -12.07 6.36
C ARG A 151 -2.21 -12.41 5.25
N LEU A 152 -1.31 -13.38 5.45
CA LEU A 152 -0.30 -13.80 4.48
C LEU A 152 -0.74 -14.98 3.60
N PHE A 153 -1.96 -15.47 3.73
CA PHE A 153 -2.44 -16.63 2.94
C PHE A 153 -2.49 -16.36 1.42
N PHE A 154 -2.66 -15.11 0.99
CA PHE A 154 -2.64 -14.77 -0.43
C PHE A 154 -1.28 -15.03 -1.10
N VAL A 155 -0.22 -15.20 -0.32
CA VAL A 155 1.15 -15.47 -0.79
C VAL A 155 1.21 -16.73 -1.65
N ASP A 156 0.37 -17.73 -1.40
CA ASP A 156 0.28 -18.94 -2.22
C ASP A 156 0.03 -18.60 -3.69
N LYS A 157 -0.84 -17.62 -3.98
CA LYS A 157 -1.13 -17.18 -5.34
C LYS A 157 0.07 -16.50 -5.99
N LEU A 158 0.85 -15.74 -5.23
CA LEU A 158 2.08 -15.14 -5.73
C LEU A 158 3.16 -16.20 -6.03
N ILE A 159 3.25 -17.25 -5.22
CA ILE A 159 4.11 -18.40 -5.48
C ILE A 159 3.66 -19.14 -6.74
N ASP A 160 2.36 -19.36 -6.93
CA ASP A 160 1.79 -19.95 -8.15
C ASP A 160 2.14 -19.11 -9.41
N MET A 161 2.23 -17.77 -9.27
CA MET A 161 2.67 -16.86 -10.33
C MET A 161 4.19 -16.93 -10.58
N GLY A 162 4.96 -17.62 -9.74
CA GLY A 162 6.41 -17.77 -9.87
C GLY A 162 7.24 -16.91 -8.93
N ALA A 163 6.63 -16.23 -7.95
CA ALA A 163 7.37 -15.49 -6.93
C ALA A 163 8.16 -16.42 -6.02
N GLN A 164 9.35 -16.00 -5.62
CA GLN A 164 10.20 -16.72 -4.67
C GLN A 164 9.93 -16.22 -3.24
N ILE A 165 8.99 -16.88 -2.57
CA ILE A 165 8.59 -16.51 -1.22
C ILE A 165 8.66 -17.74 -0.32
N ILE A 166 9.25 -17.56 0.88
CA ILE A 166 9.27 -18.57 1.93
C ILE A 166 8.31 -18.09 3.03
N LEU A 167 7.20 -18.77 3.20
CA LEU A 167 6.30 -18.54 4.32
C LEU A 167 6.90 -19.21 5.56
N CYS A 168 7.48 -18.39 6.45
CA CYS A 168 8.18 -18.89 7.64
C CYS A 168 7.19 -19.38 8.70
N ASP A 169 6.09 -18.66 8.87
CA ASP A 169 4.96 -18.95 9.76
C ASP A 169 3.75 -18.07 9.36
N PRO A 170 2.59 -18.14 10.05
CA PRO A 170 1.42 -17.33 9.71
C PRO A 170 1.63 -15.82 9.73
N HIS A 171 2.72 -15.34 10.32
CA HIS A 171 3.02 -13.92 10.52
C HIS A 171 4.23 -13.44 9.72
N ARG A 172 5.07 -14.33 9.19
CA ARG A 172 6.34 -13.96 8.56
C ARG A 172 6.53 -14.65 7.23
N ALA A 173 6.87 -13.83 6.23
CA ALA A 173 7.24 -14.29 4.90
C ALA A 173 8.57 -13.65 4.46
N THR A 174 9.49 -14.44 3.96
CA THR A 174 10.73 -13.94 3.34
C THR A 174 10.53 -13.92 1.84
N VAL A 175 10.67 -12.74 1.24
CA VAL A 175 10.62 -12.55 -0.21
C VAL A 175 12.04 -12.47 -0.73
N ILE A 176 12.36 -13.32 -1.69
CA ILE A 176 13.60 -13.30 -2.47
C ILE A 176 13.26 -12.66 -3.80
N GLY A 177 13.71 -11.42 -4.00
CA GLY A 177 13.35 -10.65 -5.18
C GLY A 177 13.94 -11.25 -6.47
N LEU A 178 13.14 -11.22 -7.53
CA LEU A 178 13.47 -11.83 -8.84
C LEU A 178 14.42 -10.97 -9.68
N ASP A 179 14.75 -9.73 -9.24
CA ASP A 179 15.60 -8.79 -9.98
C ASP A 179 15.14 -8.59 -11.44
N ARG A 180 13.83 -8.71 -11.66
CA ARG A 180 13.15 -8.70 -12.97
C ARG A 180 13.74 -9.68 -14.00
N LYS A 181 14.53 -10.66 -13.56
CA LYS A 181 15.12 -11.68 -14.45
C LYS A 181 14.13 -12.77 -14.83
N ILE A 182 13.12 -12.97 -13.97
CA ILE A 182 12.06 -13.95 -14.18
C ILE A 182 10.75 -13.18 -14.07
N PRO A 183 9.92 -13.13 -15.14
CA PRO A 183 8.62 -12.52 -15.06
C PRO A 183 7.65 -13.37 -14.22
N LEU A 184 6.70 -12.71 -13.59
CA LEU A 184 5.53 -13.39 -13.04
C LEU A 184 4.67 -13.90 -14.19
N LYS A 185 3.93 -14.97 -13.95
CA LYS A 185 3.01 -15.57 -14.93
C LYS A 185 1.57 -15.25 -14.58
N GLY A 186 0.78 -14.94 -15.61
CA GLY A 186 -0.67 -14.79 -15.46
C GLY A 186 -1.31 -16.11 -14.99
N ILE A 187 -2.23 -16.02 -14.05
CA ILE A 187 -2.99 -17.17 -13.52
C ILE A 187 -4.43 -16.74 -13.19
N ARG A 188 -5.31 -17.72 -13.03
CA ARG A 188 -6.62 -17.49 -12.42
C ARG A 188 -6.50 -17.56 -10.89
N MET A 189 -7.03 -16.53 -10.20
CA MET A 189 -6.99 -16.41 -8.76
C MET A 189 -8.28 -15.78 -8.23
N SER A 190 -8.50 -15.84 -6.93
CA SER A 190 -9.64 -15.19 -6.27
C SER A 190 -9.14 -14.20 -5.23
N SER A 191 -9.76 -13.02 -5.18
CA SER A 191 -9.46 -12.01 -4.14
C SER A 191 -10.00 -12.49 -2.79
N PRO A 192 -9.13 -12.70 -1.77
CA PRO A 192 -9.58 -13.14 -0.46
C PRO A 192 -10.12 -11.98 0.39
N ASP A 193 -9.57 -10.79 0.23
CA ASP A 193 -9.96 -9.56 0.92
C ASP A 193 -9.54 -8.32 0.12
N ILE A 194 -9.87 -7.13 0.63
CA ILE A 194 -9.57 -5.83 -0.02
C ILE A 194 -8.07 -5.68 -0.31
N ARG A 195 -7.23 -5.90 0.68
CA ARG A 195 -5.79 -5.55 0.63
C ARG A 195 -4.97 -6.58 -0.14
N ALA A 196 -5.24 -7.85 0.11
CA ALA A 196 -4.65 -8.93 -0.66
C ALA A 196 -5.10 -8.87 -2.12
N GLY A 197 -6.37 -8.55 -2.37
CA GLY A 197 -6.91 -8.41 -3.73
C GLY A 197 -6.17 -7.37 -4.56
N VAL A 198 -5.93 -6.17 -4.01
CA VAL A 198 -5.14 -5.13 -4.71
C VAL A 198 -3.70 -5.56 -4.92
N SER A 199 -3.09 -6.28 -3.98
CA SER A 199 -1.74 -6.82 -4.16
C SER A 199 -1.67 -7.85 -5.28
N LEU A 200 -2.68 -8.71 -5.38
CA LEU A 200 -2.81 -9.67 -6.50
C LEU A 200 -3.05 -8.96 -7.83
N LEU A 201 -3.84 -7.88 -7.85
CA LEU A 201 -4.04 -7.07 -9.05
C LEU A 201 -2.72 -6.41 -9.50
N ILE A 202 -1.93 -5.84 -8.60
CA ILE A 202 -0.61 -5.28 -8.92
C ILE A 202 0.32 -6.36 -9.48
N ALA A 203 0.32 -7.56 -8.89
CA ALA A 203 1.09 -8.69 -9.42
C ALA A 203 0.63 -9.07 -10.83
N ALA A 204 -0.68 -9.18 -11.05
CA ALA A 204 -1.28 -9.53 -12.34
C ALA A 204 -0.92 -8.52 -13.44
N LEU A 205 -0.98 -7.21 -13.14
CA LEU A 205 -0.62 -6.14 -14.08
C LEU A 205 0.88 -6.13 -14.45
N SER A 206 1.73 -6.75 -13.63
CA SER A 206 3.16 -6.88 -13.90
C SER A 206 3.56 -8.25 -14.47
N ALA A 207 2.61 -9.15 -14.65
CA ALA A 207 2.85 -10.54 -15.09
C ALA A 207 2.78 -10.66 -16.62
N ASP A 208 3.46 -11.67 -17.15
CA ASP A 208 3.32 -12.09 -18.54
C ASP A 208 2.08 -13.00 -18.69
N GLY A 209 1.29 -12.75 -19.72
CA GLY A 209 0.09 -13.51 -20.03
C GLY A 209 -1.16 -12.96 -19.33
N GLU A 210 -2.26 -13.68 -19.48
CA GLU A 210 -3.56 -13.30 -18.96
C GLU A 210 -3.72 -13.71 -17.50
N SER A 211 -4.27 -12.82 -16.68
CA SER A 211 -4.69 -13.10 -15.30
C SER A 211 -6.20 -12.89 -15.18
N ILE A 212 -6.86 -13.77 -14.44
CA ILE A 212 -8.28 -13.63 -14.09
C ILE A 212 -8.40 -13.56 -12.58
N ILE A 213 -9.02 -12.49 -12.07
CA ILE A 213 -9.25 -12.31 -10.64
C ILE A 213 -10.74 -12.41 -10.36
N ASP A 214 -11.15 -13.49 -9.72
CA ASP A 214 -12.51 -13.68 -9.26
C ASP A 214 -12.76 -12.95 -7.93
N ASN A 215 -14.03 -12.70 -7.58
CA ASN A 215 -14.45 -12.08 -6.31
C ASN A 215 -13.95 -10.63 -6.14
N ILE A 216 -13.99 -9.85 -7.23
CA ILE A 216 -13.48 -8.48 -7.28
C ILE A 216 -14.26 -7.52 -6.36
N ASP A 217 -15.52 -7.81 -6.04
CA ASP A 217 -16.36 -7.03 -5.12
C ASP A 217 -15.68 -6.77 -3.77
N GLN A 218 -14.75 -7.62 -3.37
CA GLN A 218 -13.95 -7.41 -2.17
C GLN A 218 -12.99 -6.22 -2.33
N ILE A 219 -12.46 -5.99 -3.51
CA ILE A 219 -11.55 -4.88 -3.81
C ILE A 219 -12.33 -3.56 -3.83
N ASP A 220 -13.51 -3.55 -4.45
CA ASP A 220 -14.37 -2.37 -4.60
C ASP A 220 -14.82 -1.77 -3.26
N ARG A 221 -14.77 -2.53 -2.18
CA ARG A 221 -15.05 -2.05 -0.82
C ARG A 221 -14.01 -1.04 -0.31
N GLY A 222 -12.82 -1.02 -0.85
CA GLY A 222 -11.72 -0.16 -0.42
C GLY A 222 -11.15 0.75 -1.49
N TYR A 223 -11.50 0.50 -2.77
CA TYR A 223 -11.01 1.26 -3.91
C TYR A 223 -12.17 1.56 -4.85
N SER A 224 -12.55 2.81 -4.96
CA SER A 224 -13.66 3.20 -5.84
C SER A 224 -13.27 3.07 -7.31
N ASN A 225 -14.02 2.26 -8.06
CA ASN A 225 -13.79 2.06 -9.50
C ASN A 225 -12.35 1.65 -9.83
N ILE A 226 -11.85 0.60 -9.15
CA ILE A 226 -10.45 0.15 -9.27
C ILE A 226 -10.06 -0.11 -10.73
N CYS A 227 -10.97 -0.61 -11.56
CA CYS A 227 -10.74 -0.84 -12.98
C CYS A 227 -10.36 0.44 -13.71
N LEU A 228 -11.11 1.53 -13.52
CA LEU A 228 -10.82 2.83 -14.15
C LEU A 228 -9.51 3.42 -13.66
N LEU A 229 -9.19 3.23 -12.38
CA LEU A 229 -7.94 3.74 -11.78
C LEU A 229 -6.70 3.04 -12.32
N TYR A 230 -6.82 1.74 -12.67
CA TYR A 230 -5.68 0.90 -13.05
C TYR A 230 -5.62 0.60 -14.56
N THR A 231 -6.57 1.08 -15.35
CA THR A 231 -6.48 1.00 -16.82
C THR A 231 -5.66 2.16 -17.39
N SER A 232 -4.79 1.86 -18.33
CA SER A 232 -3.90 2.85 -18.96
C SER A 232 -4.56 3.67 -20.07
N ASP A 233 -5.76 3.25 -20.51
CA ASP A 233 -6.50 3.92 -21.60
C ASP A 233 -8.00 3.90 -21.33
N ALA A 234 -8.58 5.10 -21.18
CA ALA A 234 -10.02 5.27 -20.98
C ALA A 234 -10.89 4.83 -22.17
N ALA A 235 -10.29 4.35 -23.26
CA ALA A 235 -10.96 3.84 -24.44
C ALA A 235 -11.33 2.36 -24.37
N ASP A 236 -10.75 1.59 -23.43
CA ASP A 236 -11.00 0.16 -23.25
C ASP A 236 -11.96 -0.13 -22.08
N ASP A 237 -13.10 0.57 -22.02
CA ASP A 237 -14.18 0.35 -21.03
C ASP A 237 -14.82 -1.07 -21.06
N GLN A 238 -14.24 -2.02 -21.81
CA GLN A 238 -14.76 -3.39 -21.94
C GLN A 238 -13.91 -4.46 -21.23
N ALA A 239 -12.86 -4.07 -20.54
CA ALA A 239 -11.90 -5.02 -19.95
C ALA A 239 -12.09 -5.28 -18.43
N CYS A 240 -13.21 -4.86 -17.85
CA CYS A 240 -13.55 -5.13 -16.43
C CYS A 240 -14.78 -6.02 -16.31
#